data_fb873a0dd67efcee31da8a2d62f62439
#
_entry.id   fb873a0dd67efcee31da8a2d62f62439
#
_cell.length_a   1.000
_cell.length_b   1.000
_cell.length_c   1.000
_cell.angle_alpha   90.00
_cell.angle_beta   90.00
_cell.angle_gamma   90.00
#
_symmetry.space_group_name_H-M   'P 1'
#
loop_
_entity.id
_entity.type
_entity.pdbx_description
1 polymer ?
#
loop_
_entity_poly.entity_id
_entity_poly.type
_entity_poly.pdbx_seq_one_letter_code
_entity_poly.pdbx_strand_id
1 'polypeptide(L)'
;PLAGGDQLKTTYQEGQAMVLQAMSVLGDEYVAGLKQEFSQRWVDVAENKGKRSGGYQISAYRANPFILLNWTDKLYSTFVLAHESGHAMHSWFSQHHQPSEYADAPIFLAEVASTFNEHLLTDWLLKKYRDDPQVQLYVLEQSIDGFIGTIYRQTQFAEFEHQAYQQQQAGETLTADALDALNEQLLKKYYGPAVEL
;
A
#
# COMPACT_ATOMS: atom_id res chain seq x y z
N PRO A 1 9.53 -9.76 -11.94
CA PRO A 1 8.47 -9.21 -12.79
C PRO A 1 8.53 -9.84 -14.17
N LEU A 2 7.44 -10.51 -14.57
CA LEU A 2 7.35 -11.19 -15.87
C LEU A 2 7.11 -10.21 -17.03
N ALA A 3 6.60 -9.02 -16.75
CA ALA A 3 6.01 -8.15 -17.75
C ALA A 3 6.83 -6.90 -18.13
N GLY A 4 8.10 -6.79 -17.75
CA GLY A 4 8.93 -5.64 -18.15
C GLY A 4 8.42 -4.28 -17.61
N GLY A 5 7.74 -4.27 -16.48
CA GLY A 5 7.13 -3.09 -15.86
C GLY A 5 8.08 -1.93 -15.52
N ASP A 6 9.39 -2.19 -15.53
CA ASP A 6 10.41 -1.14 -15.43
C ASP A 6 10.41 -0.17 -16.63
N GLN A 7 9.71 -0.49 -17.71
CA GLN A 7 9.63 0.33 -18.92
C GLN A 7 8.49 1.36 -18.92
N LEU A 8 7.51 1.22 -18.01
CA LEU A 8 6.38 2.15 -17.92
C LEU A 8 6.78 3.35 -17.04
N LYS A 9 7.44 4.30 -17.67
CA LYS A 9 7.83 5.54 -17.00
C LYS A 9 6.59 6.41 -16.74
N THR A 10 6.52 6.93 -15.53
CA THR A 10 5.42 7.79 -15.09
C THR A 10 6.00 8.88 -14.20
N THR A 11 5.94 10.12 -14.65
CA THR A 11 6.33 11.27 -13.83
C THR A 11 5.34 11.46 -12.67
N TYR A 12 5.78 12.16 -11.63
CA TYR A 12 4.91 12.45 -10.47
C TYR A 12 3.62 13.18 -10.88
N GLN A 13 3.72 14.14 -11.81
CA GLN A 13 2.56 14.89 -12.33
C GLN A 13 1.57 13.97 -13.09
N GLU A 14 2.08 13.03 -13.88
CA GLU A 14 1.24 12.03 -14.55
C GLU A 14 0.57 11.11 -13.53
N GLY A 15 1.31 10.67 -12.51
CA GLY A 15 0.78 9.88 -11.40
C GLY A 15 -0.35 10.59 -10.66
N GLN A 16 -0.16 11.86 -10.31
CA GLN A 16 -1.23 12.70 -9.73
C GLN A 16 -2.47 12.76 -10.62
N ALA A 17 -2.28 12.98 -11.93
CA ALA A 17 -3.40 13.04 -12.87
C ALA A 17 -4.14 11.70 -12.98
N MET A 18 -3.43 10.57 -12.95
CA MET A 18 -4.02 9.23 -12.94
C MET A 18 -4.83 8.98 -11.68
N VAL A 19 -4.29 9.30 -10.49
CA VAL A 19 -4.98 9.15 -9.21
C VAL A 19 -6.24 10.01 -9.18
N LEU A 20 -6.17 11.28 -9.56
CA LEU A 20 -7.36 12.16 -9.61
C LEU A 20 -8.46 11.62 -10.54
N GLN A 21 -8.10 11.08 -11.71
CA GLN A 21 -9.07 10.53 -12.64
C GLN A 21 -9.65 9.19 -12.13
N ALA A 22 -8.82 8.32 -11.61
CA ALA A 22 -9.27 7.04 -11.06
C ALA A 22 -10.22 7.23 -9.87
N MET A 23 -9.89 8.17 -8.97
CA MET A 23 -10.70 8.45 -7.77
C MET A 23 -11.93 9.34 -8.05
N SER A 24 -12.15 9.80 -9.27
CA SER A 24 -13.30 10.66 -9.60
C SER A 24 -14.65 10.01 -9.30
N VAL A 25 -14.73 8.69 -9.29
CA VAL A 25 -15.94 7.92 -8.93
C VAL A 25 -16.34 8.08 -7.47
N LEU A 26 -15.43 8.55 -6.60
CA LEU A 26 -15.70 8.80 -5.17
C LEU A 26 -16.37 10.16 -4.90
N GLY A 27 -16.59 10.96 -5.93
CA GLY A 27 -17.30 12.23 -5.85
C GLY A 27 -16.41 13.46 -5.67
N ASP A 28 -17.03 14.62 -5.81
CA ASP A 28 -16.31 15.90 -5.89
C ASP A 28 -15.58 16.27 -4.60
N GLU A 29 -16.11 15.92 -3.44
CA GLU A 29 -15.49 16.20 -2.16
C GLU A 29 -14.17 15.45 -2.00
N TYR A 30 -14.14 14.16 -2.36
CA TYR A 30 -12.93 13.36 -2.34
C TYR A 30 -11.86 13.90 -3.30
N VAL A 31 -12.26 14.24 -4.52
CA VAL A 31 -11.37 14.83 -5.54
C VAL A 31 -10.85 16.20 -5.09
N ALA A 32 -11.67 17.02 -4.42
CA ALA A 32 -11.24 18.28 -3.87
C ALA A 32 -10.17 18.10 -2.77
N GLY A 33 -10.33 17.11 -1.89
CA GLY A 33 -9.34 16.74 -0.88
C GLY A 33 -8.00 16.32 -1.52
N LEU A 34 -8.01 15.44 -2.52
CA LEU A 34 -6.81 15.05 -3.27
C LEU A 34 -6.13 16.23 -3.96
N LYS A 35 -6.89 17.16 -4.52
CA LYS A 35 -6.32 18.39 -5.10
C LYS A 35 -5.64 19.25 -4.04
N GLN A 36 -6.17 19.33 -2.82
CA GLN A 36 -5.51 20.00 -1.70
C GLN A 36 -4.22 19.28 -1.31
N GLU A 37 -4.24 17.95 -1.18
CA GLU A 37 -3.07 17.12 -0.90
C GLU A 37 -1.92 17.46 -1.86
N PHE A 38 -2.21 17.47 -3.17
CA PHE A 38 -1.19 17.70 -4.19
C PHE A 38 -0.72 19.16 -4.28
N SER A 39 -1.61 20.13 -4.04
CA SER A 39 -1.29 21.56 -4.18
C SER A 39 -0.72 22.18 -2.89
N GLN A 40 -1.05 21.65 -1.73
CA GLN A 40 -0.64 22.18 -0.43
C GLN A 40 0.58 21.48 0.18
N ARG A 41 1.31 20.71 -0.62
CA ARG A 41 2.58 20.09 -0.21
C ARG A 41 2.44 19.08 0.94
N TRP A 42 1.38 18.27 0.94
CA TRP A 42 1.24 17.21 1.92
C TRP A 42 2.16 16.03 1.64
N VAL A 43 2.72 15.95 0.41
CA VAL A 43 3.53 14.83 -0.08
C VAL A 43 5.00 15.23 -0.16
N ASP A 44 5.86 14.53 0.56
CA ASP A 44 7.31 14.56 0.42
C ASP A 44 7.72 13.49 -0.60
N VAL A 45 8.03 13.93 -1.83
CA VAL A 45 8.05 13.08 -3.03
C VAL A 45 9.41 12.42 -3.27
N ALA A 46 10.49 13.20 -3.19
CA ALA A 46 11.79 12.80 -3.72
C ALA A 46 12.58 11.92 -2.76
N GLU A 47 13.35 10.98 -3.32
CA GLU A 47 14.40 10.30 -2.57
C GLU A 47 15.43 11.31 -2.05
N ASN A 48 15.97 11.07 -0.86
CA ASN A 48 16.99 11.90 -0.26
C ASN A 48 17.90 11.09 0.66
N LYS A 49 19.14 11.55 0.85
CA LYS A 49 20.10 10.91 1.76
C LYS A 49 19.55 10.88 3.17
N GLY A 50 19.47 9.68 3.74
CA GLY A 50 18.96 9.45 5.10
C GLY A 50 17.43 9.33 5.20
N LYS A 51 16.69 9.53 4.11
CA LYS A 51 15.26 9.27 4.04
C LYS A 51 14.99 7.76 4.07
N ARG A 52 14.00 7.32 4.85
CA ARG A 52 13.57 5.91 4.87
C ARG A 52 13.00 5.51 3.52
N SER A 53 13.26 4.27 3.11
CA SER A 53 12.63 3.66 1.93
C SER A 53 11.15 3.38 2.15
N GLY A 54 10.42 3.18 1.05
CA GLY A 54 8.98 2.90 1.07
C GLY A 54 8.13 4.17 1.03
N GLY A 55 6.83 4.00 1.26
CA GLY A 55 5.86 5.05 1.46
C GLY A 55 5.18 4.89 2.82
N TYR A 56 4.71 5.97 3.41
CA TYR A 56 3.80 5.95 4.54
C TYR A 56 3.06 7.27 4.69
N GLN A 57 1.89 7.20 5.30
CA GLN A 57 1.09 8.36 5.70
C GLN A 57 1.14 8.51 7.21
N ILE A 58 1.18 9.75 7.67
CA ILE A 58 1.03 10.13 9.09
C ILE A 58 0.13 11.35 9.20
N SER A 59 -0.68 11.40 10.24
CA SER A 59 -1.52 12.55 10.53
C SER A 59 -1.52 12.89 12.03
N ALA A 60 -1.88 14.12 12.33
CA ALA A 60 -2.16 14.55 13.69
C ALA A 60 -3.52 15.27 13.68
N TYR A 61 -4.28 15.15 14.77
CA TYR A 61 -5.61 15.74 14.85
C TYR A 61 -5.59 17.24 14.53
N ARG A 62 -6.45 17.67 13.61
CA ARG A 62 -6.57 19.04 13.08
C ARG A 62 -5.34 19.54 12.30
N ALA A 63 -4.44 18.65 11.90
CA ALA A 63 -3.38 18.97 10.96
C ALA A 63 -3.66 18.31 9.61
N ASN A 64 -3.03 18.79 8.54
CA ASN A 64 -3.07 18.09 7.27
C ASN A 64 -2.39 16.73 7.40
N PRO A 65 -2.90 15.69 6.72
CA PRO A 65 -2.15 14.45 6.56
C PRO A 65 -0.84 14.72 5.82
N PHE A 66 0.21 13.97 6.17
CA PHE A 66 1.49 14.02 5.47
C PHE A 66 1.83 12.65 4.91
N ILE A 67 2.32 12.64 3.68
CA ILE A 67 2.74 11.43 2.96
C ILE A 67 4.23 11.53 2.70
N LEU A 68 4.98 10.47 3.02
CA LEU A 68 6.35 10.28 2.58
C LEU A 68 6.35 9.28 1.43
N LEU A 69 6.97 9.66 0.31
CA LEU A 69 7.21 8.79 -0.83
C LEU A 69 8.71 8.74 -1.15
N ASN A 70 9.08 7.77 -1.97
CA ASN A 70 10.35 7.70 -2.68
C ASN A 70 10.02 7.45 -4.16
N TRP A 71 9.71 8.53 -4.87
CA TRP A 71 9.25 8.47 -6.26
C TRP A 71 10.38 8.05 -7.22
N THR A 72 10.13 7.05 -8.05
CA THR A 72 11.14 6.43 -8.93
C THR A 72 10.79 6.53 -10.42
N ASP A 73 9.86 7.39 -10.82
CA ASP A 73 9.35 7.54 -12.19
C ASP A 73 8.87 6.22 -12.85
N LYS A 74 8.32 5.32 -12.04
CA LYS A 74 7.70 4.06 -12.47
C LYS A 74 6.21 4.08 -12.18
N LEU A 75 5.42 3.35 -12.97
CA LEU A 75 3.97 3.20 -12.70
C LEU A 75 3.70 2.64 -11.31
N TYR A 76 4.57 1.79 -10.77
CA TYR A 76 4.50 1.33 -9.37
C TYR A 76 4.41 2.48 -8.36
N SER A 77 5.18 3.56 -8.57
CA SER A 77 5.09 4.74 -7.68
C SER A 77 3.71 5.40 -7.69
N THR A 78 2.95 5.26 -8.78
CA THR A 78 1.55 5.74 -8.83
C THR A 78 0.63 4.89 -7.96
N PHE A 79 0.85 3.57 -7.90
CA PHE A 79 0.12 2.70 -6.96
C PHE A 79 0.43 3.05 -5.52
N VAL A 80 1.69 3.30 -5.18
CA VAL A 80 2.07 3.76 -3.83
C VAL A 80 1.42 5.11 -3.52
N LEU A 81 1.40 6.06 -4.45
CA LEU A 81 0.70 7.34 -4.27
C LEU A 81 -0.80 7.13 -4.03
N ALA A 82 -1.47 6.28 -4.82
CA ALA A 82 -2.89 5.99 -4.64
C ALA A 82 -3.18 5.37 -3.26
N HIS A 83 -2.32 4.45 -2.81
CA HIS A 83 -2.39 3.80 -1.50
C HIS A 83 -2.27 4.83 -0.38
N GLU A 84 -1.18 5.60 -0.35
CA GLU A 84 -0.94 6.59 0.71
C GLU A 84 -1.97 7.73 0.69
N SER A 85 -2.44 8.14 -0.50
CA SER A 85 -3.57 9.07 -0.62
C SER A 85 -4.87 8.49 -0.06
N GLY A 86 -5.07 7.18 -0.14
CA GLY A 86 -6.19 6.50 0.53
C GLY A 86 -6.16 6.67 2.05
N HIS A 87 -5.01 6.43 2.66
CA HIS A 87 -4.79 6.69 4.08
C HIS A 87 -4.96 8.18 4.43
N ALA A 88 -4.40 9.07 3.62
CA ALA A 88 -4.47 10.50 3.85
C ALA A 88 -5.92 11.00 3.81
N MET A 89 -6.69 10.59 2.82
CA MET A 89 -8.11 10.97 2.71
C MET A 89 -8.96 10.36 3.82
N HIS A 90 -8.70 9.11 4.21
CA HIS A 90 -9.38 8.49 5.37
C HIS A 90 -9.12 9.32 6.65
N SER A 91 -7.86 9.64 6.92
CA SER A 91 -7.49 10.46 8.08
C SER A 91 -8.10 11.87 8.00
N TRP A 92 -8.08 12.48 6.81
CA TRP A 92 -8.65 13.80 6.60
C TRP A 92 -10.15 13.84 6.88
N PHE A 93 -10.92 12.90 6.32
CA PHE A 93 -12.36 12.80 6.57
C PHE A 93 -12.65 12.48 8.03
N SER A 94 -11.94 11.54 8.63
CA SER A 94 -12.10 11.18 10.03
C SER A 94 -11.90 12.38 10.95
N GLN A 95 -10.83 13.13 10.77
CA GLN A 95 -10.52 14.30 11.58
C GLN A 95 -11.50 15.46 11.43
N HIS A 96 -12.20 15.57 10.30
CA HIS A 96 -13.22 16.59 10.06
C HIS A 96 -14.61 16.20 10.62
N HIS A 97 -14.88 14.90 10.80
CA HIS A 97 -16.18 14.41 11.18
C HIS A 97 -16.22 13.73 12.55
N GLN A 98 -15.06 13.41 13.14
CA GLN A 98 -14.96 12.74 14.43
C GLN A 98 -14.29 13.66 15.49
N PRO A 99 -14.66 13.52 16.77
CA PRO A 99 -13.87 14.11 17.86
C PRO A 99 -12.50 13.42 17.96
N SER A 100 -11.55 14.06 18.65
CA SER A 100 -10.16 13.59 18.75
C SER A 100 -10.02 12.15 19.23
N GLU A 101 -10.92 11.73 20.12
CA GLU A 101 -10.93 10.37 20.72
C GLU A 101 -11.25 9.27 19.72
N TYR A 102 -11.88 9.62 18.60
CA TYR A 102 -12.31 8.69 17.54
C TYR A 102 -11.71 9.04 16.16
N ALA A 103 -10.79 9.99 16.11
CA ALA A 103 -10.21 10.45 14.83
C ALA A 103 -9.26 9.43 14.22
N ASP A 104 -8.58 8.62 15.04
CA ASP A 104 -7.68 7.57 14.57
C ASP A 104 -8.46 6.27 14.36
N ALA A 105 -8.35 5.72 13.16
CA ALA A 105 -8.95 4.43 12.85
C ALA A 105 -8.19 3.28 13.54
N PRO A 106 -8.90 2.25 14.06
CA PRO A 106 -8.22 1.06 14.55
C PRO A 106 -7.48 0.35 13.41
N ILE A 107 -6.36 -0.33 13.76
CA ILE A 107 -5.50 -1.00 12.79
C ILE A 107 -6.25 -1.96 11.85
N PHE A 108 -7.33 -2.57 12.33
CA PHE A 108 -8.20 -3.45 11.53
C PHE A 108 -8.81 -2.77 10.31
N LEU A 109 -9.05 -1.46 10.35
CA LEU A 109 -9.63 -0.67 9.26
C LEU A 109 -8.58 0.10 8.45
N ALA A 110 -7.31 0.08 8.87
CA ALA A 110 -6.29 0.95 8.32
C ALA A 110 -6.14 0.82 6.80
N GLU A 111 -6.12 -0.41 6.28
CA GLU A 111 -5.87 -0.68 4.87
C GLU A 111 -7.13 -0.68 3.98
N VAL A 112 -8.31 -0.41 4.51
CA VAL A 112 -9.56 -0.44 3.71
C VAL A 112 -9.53 0.66 2.65
N ALA A 113 -9.20 1.89 3.02
CA ALA A 113 -9.19 3.02 2.10
C ALA A 113 -8.00 2.95 1.12
N SER A 114 -6.83 2.56 1.61
CA SER A 114 -5.60 2.47 0.81
C SER A 114 -5.71 1.43 -0.30
N THR A 115 -6.08 0.20 0.05
CA THR A 115 -6.23 -0.89 -0.93
C THR A 115 -7.41 -0.66 -1.87
N PHE A 116 -8.50 -0.01 -1.41
CA PHE A 116 -9.61 0.37 -2.27
C PHE A 116 -9.18 1.36 -3.35
N ASN A 117 -8.36 2.36 -3.01
CA ASN A 117 -7.78 3.27 -3.98
C ASN A 117 -6.90 2.55 -5.01
N GLU A 118 -6.08 1.58 -4.59
CA GLU A 118 -5.30 0.77 -5.53
C GLU A 118 -6.20 0.02 -6.52
N HIS A 119 -7.31 -0.55 -6.04
CA HIS A 119 -8.26 -1.26 -6.90
C HIS A 119 -8.98 -0.32 -7.88
N LEU A 120 -9.35 0.89 -7.45
CA LEU A 120 -9.91 1.90 -8.36
C LEU A 120 -8.90 2.33 -9.42
N LEU A 121 -7.63 2.51 -9.05
CA LEU A 121 -6.56 2.80 -10.00
C LEU A 121 -6.36 1.66 -10.99
N THR A 122 -6.33 0.41 -10.51
CA THR A 122 -6.27 -0.80 -11.33
C THR A 122 -7.38 -0.84 -12.37
N ASP A 123 -8.63 -0.69 -11.94
CA ASP A 123 -9.81 -0.70 -12.82
C ASP A 123 -9.75 0.43 -13.87
N TRP A 124 -9.34 1.63 -13.45
CA TRP A 124 -9.18 2.77 -14.35
C TRP A 124 -8.07 2.54 -15.39
N LEU A 125 -6.90 2.00 -14.97
CA LEU A 125 -5.79 1.70 -15.87
C LEU A 125 -6.17 0.63 -16.89
N LEU A 126 -6.83 -0.45 -16.47
CA LEU A 126 -7.31 -1.52 -17.36
C LEU A 126 -8.29 -0.99 -18.41
N LYS A 127 -9.18 -0.05 -18.05
CA LYS A 127 -10.11 0.58 -18.98
C LYS A 127 -9.40 1.54 -19.93
N LYS A 128 -8.50 2.37 -19.43
CA LYS A 128 -7.78 3.39 -20.22
C LYS A 128 -6.84 2.77 -21.24
N TYR A 129 -6.11 1.72 -20.84
CA TYR A 129 -5.10 1.07 -21.65
C TYR A 129 -5.56 -0.31 -22.19
N ARG A 130 -6.87 -0.46 -22.44
CA ARG A 130 -7.49 -1.72 -22.91
C ARG A 130 -6.85 -2.28 -24.18
N ASP A 131 -6.30 -1.43 -25.04
CA ASP A 131 -5.70 -1.78 -26.32
C ASP A 131 -4.17 -1.93 -26.23
N ASP A 132 -3.56 -1.85 -25.04
CA ASP A 132 -2.14 -2.03 -24.78
C ASP A 132 -1.91 -3.29 -23.92
N PRO A 133 -1.57 -4.44 -24.54
CA PRO A 133 -1.38 -5.70 -23.82
C PRO A 133 -0.25 -5.67 -22.79
N GLN A 134 0.78 -4.85 -23.00
CA GLN A 134 1.91 -4.77 -22.06
C GLN A 134 1.48 -4.06 -20.77
N VAL A 135 0.75 -2.94 -20.89
CA VAL A 135 0.20 -2.25 -19.72
C VAL A 135 -0.83 -3.13 -19.01
N GLN A 136 -1.72 -3.81 -19.77
CA GLN A 136 -2.70 -4.75 -19.20
C GLN A 136 -2.01 -5.83 -18.36
N LEU A 137 -1.00 -6.47 -18.92
CA LEU A 137 -0.27 -7.54 -18.23
C LEU A 137 0.40 -7.03 -16.96
N TYR A 138 1.07 -5.86 -17.04
CA TYR A 138 1.72 -5.25 -15.89
C TYR A 138 0.73 -4.90 -14.76
N VAL A 139 -0.41 -4.30 -15.10
CA VAL A 139 -1.43 -3.92 -14.12
C VAL A 139 -2.05 -5.14 -13.45
N LEU A 140 -2.29 -6.22 -14.20
CA LEU A 140 -2.77 -7.49 -13.66
C LEU A 140 -1.71 -8.16 -12.76
N GLU A 141 -0.44 -8.14 -13.14
CA GLU A 141 0.67 -8.63 -12.32
C GLU A 141 0.74 -7.87 -10.99
N GLN A 142 0.68 -6.53 -11.02
CA GLN A 142 0.65 -5.71 -9.80
C GLN A 142 -0.55 -6.04 -8.89
N SER A 143 -1.71 -6.32 -9.46
CA SER A 143 -2.90 -6.72 -8.71
C SER A 143 -2.71 -8.08 -8.02
N ILE A 144 -2.10 -9.04 -8.70
CA ILE A 144 -1.80 -10.38 -8.14
C ILE A 144 -0.73 -10.26 -7.05
N ASP A 145 0.34 -9.52 -7.30
CA ASP A 145 1.41 -9.29 -6.31
C ASP A 145 0.88 -8.58 -5.07
N GLY A 146 -0.01 -7.59 -5.25
CA GLY A 146 -0.71 -6.92 -4.17
C GLY A 146 -1.54 -7.91 -3.33
N PHE A 147 -2.31 -8.78 -3.96
CA PHE A 147 -3.11 -9.80 -3.27
C PHE A 147 -2.22 -10.78 -2.46
N ILE A 148 -1.11 -11.23 -3.06
CA ILE A 148 -0.14 -12.11 -2.39
C ILE A 148 0.50 -11.38 -1.20
N GLY A 149 0.93 -10.13 -1.39
CA GLY A 149 1.59 -9.32 -0.36
C GLY A 149 0.68 -8.95 0.81
N THR A 150 -0.60 -8.63 0.52
CA THR A 150 -1.54 -8.17 1.55
C THR A 150 -2.26 -9.32 2.27
N ILE A 151 -2.65 -10.38 1.58
CA ILE A 151 -3.40 -11.47 2.21
C ILE A 151 -2.47 -12.60 2.65
N TYR A 152 -1.76 -13.22 1.71
CA TYR A 152 -0.94 -14.41 2.04
C TYR A 152 0.21 -14.06 2.99
N ARG A 153 0.98 -13.02 2.67
CA ARG A 153 2.15 -12.64 3.46
C ARG A 153 1.76 -12.11 4.84
N GLN A 154 0.70 -11.32 4.94
CA GLN A 154 0.24 -10.82 6.24
C GLN A 154 -0.34 -11.95 7.11
N THR A 155 -1.04 -12.91 6.51
CA THR A 155 -1.52 -14.09 7.23
C THR A 155 -0.35 -14.97 7.70
N GLN A 156 0.69 -15.13 6.89
CA GLN A 156 1.92 -15.84 7.29
C GLN A 156 2.58 -15.16 8.51
N PHE A 157 2.68 -13.83 8.53
CA PHE A 157 3.25 -13.10 9.66
C PHE A 157 2.39 -13.26 10.92
N ALA A 158 1.08 -13.18 10.80
CA ALA A 158 0.17 -13.38 11.92
C ALA A 158 0.25 -14.82 12.46
N GLU A 159 0.37 -15.82 11.60
CA GLU A 159 0.53 -17.22 12.01
C GLU A 159 1.89 -17.45 12.70
N PHE A 160 2.97 -16.84 12.18
CA PHE A 160 4.28 -16.89 12.81
C PHE A 160 4.24 -16.30 14.23
N GLU A 161 3.70 -15.11 14.37
CA GLU A 161 3.56 -14.45 15.67
C GLU A 161 2.73 -15.30 16.65
N HIS A 162 1.59 -15.79 16.21
CA HIS A 162 0.72 -16.63 17.00
C HIS A 162 1.42 -17.90 17.51
N GLN A 163 2.12 -18.62 16.63
CA GLN A 163 2.84 -19.83 17.00
C GLN A 163 4.02 -19.55 17.93
N ALA A 164 4.76 -18.45 17.72
CA ALA A 164 5.82 -18.04 18.64
C ALA A 164 5.29 -17.74 20.04
N TYR A 165 4.16 -17.04 20.17
CA TYR A 165 3.51 -16.82 21.46
C TYR A 165 3.03 -18.12 22.11
N GLN A 166 2.48 -19.06 21.34
CA GLN A 166 2.07 -20.37 21.86
C GLN A 166 3.24 -21.18 22.42
N GLN A 167 4.38 -21.22 21.72
CA GLN A 167 5.60 -21.88 22.19
C GLN A 167 6.09 -21.27 23.49
N GLN A 168 6.14 -19.94 23.57
CA GLN A 168 6.54 -19.26 24.80
C GLN A 168 5.60 -19.56 25.97
N GLN A 169 4.29 -19.55 25.74
CA GLN A 169 3.29 -19.88 26.77
C GLN A 169 3.39 -21.34 27.23
N ALA A 170 3.82 -22.25 26.37
CA ALA A 170 4.11 -23.64 26.70
C ALA A 170 5.42 -23.82 27.50
N GLY A 171 6.19 -22.75 27.71
CA GLY A 171 7.47 -22.77 28.45
C GLY A 171 8.67 -23.10 27.57
N GLU A 172 8.53 -23.08 26.25
CA GLU A 172 9.61 -23.28 25.31
C GLU A 172 10.52 -22.04 25.24
N THR A 173 11.81 -22.24 25.00
CA THR A 173 12.76 -21.14 24.81
C THR A 173 12.79 -20.75 23.35
N LEU A 174 12.38 -19.52 23.05
CA LEU A 174 12.47 -18.95 21.69
C LEU A 174 13.90 -18.53 21.39
N THR A 175 14.68 -19.42 20.80
CA THR A 175 16.02 -19.11 20.27
C THR A 175 15.91 -18.62 18.82
N ALA A 176 16.97 -18.00 18.29
CA ALA A 176 17.02 -17.63 16.86
C ALA A 176 16.78 -18.85 15.97
N ASP A 177 17.43 -19.97 16.25
CA ASP A 177 17.28 -21.22 15.48
C ASP A 177 15.84 -21.76 15.52
N ALA A 178 15.14 -21.66 16.67
CA ALA A 178 13.75 -22.07 16.78
C ALA A 178 12.81 -21.18 15.96
N LEU A 179 13.04 -19.87 15.98
CA LEU A 179 12.26 -18.92 15.18
C LEU A 179 12.55 -19.06 13.69
N ASP A 180 13.79 -19.31 13.30
CA ASP A 180 14.17 -19.56 11.90
C ASP A 180 13.52 -20.85 11.38
N ALA A 181 13.52 -21.94 12.17
CA ALA A 181 12.85 -23.18 11.80
C ALA A 181 11.33 -23.00 11.64
N LEU A 182 10.69 -22.25 12.54
CA LEU A 182 9.28 -21.89 12.44
C LEU A 182 8.98 -21.08 11.16
N ASN A 183 9.81 -20.08 10.88
CA ASN A 183 9.67 -19.26 9.67
C ASN A 183 9.84 -20.09 8.39
N GLU A 184 10.85 -20.98 8.35
CA GLU A 184 11.06 -21.89 7.21
C GLU A 184 9.86 -22.81 6.97
N GLN A 185 9.28 -23.35 8.04
CA GLN A 185 8.07 -24.18 7.93
C GLN A 185 6.90 -23.40 7.32
N LEU A 186 6.69 -22.16 7.75
CA LEU A 186 5.62 -21.32 7.23
C LEU A 186 5.88 -20.87 5.79
N LEU A 187 7.13 -20.53 5.45
CA LEU A 187 7.49 -20.23 4.07
C LEU A 187 7.16 -21.41 3.14
N LYS A 188 7.55 -22.64 3.49
CA LYS A 188 7.21 -23.86 2.73
C LYS A 188 5.69 -24.05 2.61
N LYS A 189 4.94 -23.78 3.68
CA LYS A 189 3.46 -23.87 3.67
C LYS A 189 2.81 -22.89 2.70
N TYR A 190 3.25 -21.60 2.73
CA TYR A 190 2.60 -20.53 1.98
C TYR A 190 3.06 -20.43 0.53
N TYR A 191 4.32 -20.71 0.23
CA TYR A 191 4.86 -20.65 -1.14
C TYR A 191 4.78 -21.99 -1.88
N GLY A 192 4.63 -23.10 -1.16
CA GLY A 192 4.49 -24.43 -1.74
C GLY A 192 5.81 -25.01 -2.30
N PRO A 193 5.74 -26.22 -2.87
CA PRO A 193 6.92 -26.97 -3.25
C PRO A 193 7.61 -26.50 -4.54
N ALA A 194 7.03 -25.55 -5.26
CA ALA A 194 7.59 -25.02 -6.50
C ALA A 194 8.61 -23.90 -6.29
N VAL A 195 8.74 -23.41 -5.06
CA VAL A 195 9.67 -22.33 -4.70
C VAL A 195 10.82 -22.93 -3.87
N GLU A 196 12.05 -22.73 -4.33
CA GLU A 196 13.26 -22.95 -3.54
C GLU A 196 13.46 -21.78 -2.60
N LEU A 197 13.59 -22.06 -1.29
CA LEU A 197 13.71 -21.07 -0.22
C LEU A 197 15.18 -20.94 0.23
#